data_2e9ca191085ed508d295aa57f354010c
#
_entry.id   2e9ca191085ed508d295aa57f354010c
#
_cell.length_a   1.000
_cell.length_b   1.000
_cell.length_c   1.000
_cell.angle_alpha   90.00
_cell.angle_beta   90.00
_cell.angle_gamma   90.00
#
_symmetry.space_group_name_H-M   'P 1'
#
loop_
_entity.id
_entity.type
_entity.pdbx_description
1 polymer ?
#
loop_
_entity_poly.entity_id
_entity_poly.type
_entity_poly.pdbx_seq_one_letter_code
_entity_poly.pdbx_strand_id
1 'polypeptide(L)'
;MALYIPSKDKNLNDSREFCEKAIQKDPLFSLAYSMLAKINHSELIRFAKEDSDAILDEMFENASKAAELDPQNPESSVMLSTYYFFKGDFTFSQNHAEKAVELNPSNPEAYMRLGLSMIHQGDYENSEEFVRKSIEIDPLDPKIVRRKIPYFFLYMGRNEFQKAFEITKEILEHSPNAGLVKGFKASVMGFLDYGNEAKQALDEYLELRPNLKTREDFKKIFVPNSALADTLIEGLIKAGWQPE
;
A
#
# COMPACT_ATOMS: atom_id res chain seq x y z
N MET A 1 6.26 6.76 -4.65
CA MET A 1 5.56 6.88 -5.94
C MET A 1 4.89 5.55 -6.19
N ALA A 2 3.61 5.57 -5.98
CA ALA A 2 2.75 4.42 -6.10
C ALA A 2 2.75 3.85 -7.50
N LEU A 3 2.17 2.69 -7.62
CA LEU A 3 1.65 2.15 -8.86
C LEU A 3 0.89 3.26 -9.60
N TYR A 4 1.60 4.00 -10.45
CA TYR A 4 1.00 4.98 -11.31
C TYR A 4 0.23 4.24 -12.40
N ILE A 5 -1.04 4.03 -12.16
CA ILE A 5 -2.01 3.91 -13.24
C ILE A 5 -2.39 5.36 -13.55
N PRO A 6 -2.15 5.87 -14.75
CA PRO A 6 -2.49 7.24 -15.09
C PRO A 6 -4.03 7.40 -15.15
N SER A 7 -4.64 7.57 -13.99
CA SER A 7 -5.92 8.25 -13.93
C SER A 7 -5.60 9.74 -13.97
N LYS A 8 -6.15 10.42 -14.98
CA LYS A 8 -5.89 11.84 -15.19
C LYS A 8 -6.14 12.61 -13.90
N ASP A 9 -5.22 13.51 -13.51
CA ASP A 9 -5.35 14.35 -12.29
C ASP A 9 -6.72 15.01 -12.18
N LYS A 10 -7.28 15.39 -13.31
CA LYS A 10 -8.62 15.92 -13.44
C LYS A 10 -9.69 15.02 -12.81
N ASN A 11 -9.60 13.69 -12.94
CA ASN A 11 -10.62 12.78 -12.41
C ASN A 11 -10.62 12.68 -10.87
N LEU A 12 -9.50 12.88 -10.19
CA LEU A 12 -9.47 12.88 -8.71
C LEU A 12 -10.03 14.18 -8.15
N ASN A 13 -9.64 15.32 -8.73
CA ASN A 13 -10.18 16.63 -8.33
C ASN A 13 -11.69 16.74 -8.60
N ASP A 14 -12.14 16.30 -9.75
CA ASP A 14 -13.57 16.27 -10.09
C ASP A 14 -14.33 15.37 -9.09
N SER A 15 -13.78 14.20 -8.75
CA SER A 15 -14.39 13.28 -7.78
C SER A 15 -14.45 13.89 -6.38
N ARG A 16 -13.40 14.58 -5.94
CA ARG A 16 -13.38 15.30 -4.66
C ARG A 16 -14.47 16.37 -4.62
N GLU A 17 -14.54 17.21 -5.65
CA GLU A 17 -15.56 18.25 -5.78
C GLU A 17 -17.00 17.70 -5.73
N PHE A 18 -17.25 16.53 -6.38
CA PHE A 18 -18.55 15.88 -6.30
C PHE A 18 -18.89 15.40 -4.89
N CYS A 19 -17.93 14.80 -4.17
CA CYS A 19 -18.13 14.38 -2.79
C CYS A 19 -18.41 15.57 -1.88
N GLU A 20 -17.64 16.65 -2.00
CA GLU A 20 -17.82 17.88 -1.23
C GLU A 20 -19.22 18.53 -1.48
N LYS A 21 -19.64 18.60 -2.74
CA LYS A 21 -20.99 19.07 -3.10
C LYS A 21 -22.10 18.16 -2.55
N ALA A 22 -21.87 16.86 -2.51
CA ALA A 22 -22.82 15.91 -1.90
C ALA A 22 -22.95 16.15 -0.40
N ILE A 23 -21.83 16.34 0.31
CA ILE A 23 -21.80 16.66 1.74
C ILE A 23 -22.45 18.01 2.05
N GLN A 24 -22.24 19.02 1.19
CA GLN A 24 -22.92 20.33 1.34
C GLN A 24 -24.45 20.21 1.25
N LYS A 25 -24.95 19.28 0.43
CA LYS A 25 -26.41 19.03 0.30
C LYS A 25 -26.95 18.13 1.40
N ASP A 26 -26.18 17.14 1.80
CA ASP A 26 -26.51 16.18 2.85
C ASP A 26 -25.28 15.90 3.72
N PRO A 27 -25.11 16.61 4.82
CA PRO A 27 -23.98 16.41 5.75
C PRO A 27 -23.96 15.04 6.44
N LEU A 28 -25.03 14.22 6.31
CA LEU A 28 -25.12 12.88 6.88
C LEU A 28 -24.85 11.78 5.83
N PHE A 29 -24.45 12.15 4.61
CA PHE A 29 -24.20 11.19 3.54
C PHE A 29 -22.86 10.45 3.73
N SER A 30 -22.86 9.37 4.51
CA SER A 30 -21.70 8.54 4.86
C SER A 30 -20.83 8.15 3.65
N LEU A 31 -21.46 7.76 2.54
CA LEU A 31 -20.73 7.31 1.36
C LEU A 31 -19.80 8.40 0.78
N ALA A 32 -20.21 9.67 0.82
CA ALA A 32 -19.38 10.77 0.32
C ALA A 32 -18.09 10.93 1.13
N TYR A 33 -18.15 10.78 2.45
CA TYR A 33 -16.98 10.78 3.33
C TYR A 33 -16.08 9.56 3.07
N SER A 34 -16.64 8.35 2.89
CA SER A 34 -15.83 7.17 2.52
C SER A 34 -15.11 7.37 1.19
N MET A 35 -15.76 8.02 0.23
CA MET A 35 -15.14 8.32 -1.07
C MET A 35 -14.04 9.37 -0.94
N LEU A 36 -14.18 10.39 -0.09
CA LEU A 36 -13.10 11.34 0.21
C LEU A 36 -11.89 10.62 0.83
N ALA A 37 -12.11 9.75 1.83
CA ALA A 37 -11.03 8.95 2.40
C ALA A 37 -10.31 8.09 1.34
N LYS A 38 -11.04 7.54 0.36
CA LYS A 38 -10.48 6.77 -0.75
C LYS A 38 -9.69 7.65 -1.74
N ILE A 39 -10.10 8.89 -1.92
CA ILE A 39 -9.37 9.89 -2.70
C ILE A 39 -8.06 10.25 -1.97
N ASN A 40 -8.12 10.54 -0.66
CA ASN A 40 -6.91 10.78 0.16
C ASN A 40 -5.91 9.62 0.07
N HIS A 41 -6.38 8.38 0.16
CA HIS A 41 -5.52 7.19 -0.04
C HIS A 41 -4.87 7.20 -1.44
N SER A 42 -5.62 7.53 -2.48
CA SER A 42 -5.10 7.61 -3.85
C SER A 42 -4.03 8.70 -4.01
N GLU A 43 -4.22 9.84 -3.35
CA GLU A 43 -3.27 10.94 -3.30
C GLU A 43 -2.00 10.56 -2.52
N LEU A 44 -2.14 9.93 -1.35
CA LEU A 44 -1.03 9.44 -0.53
C LEU A 44 -0.12 8.50 -1.34
N ILE A 45 -0.72 7.52 -2.01
CA ILE A 45 0.00 6.59 -2.86
C ILE A 45 0.70 7.31 -4.02
N ARG A 46 0.08 8.32 -4.61
CA ARG A 46 0.55 9.00 -5.80
C ARG A 46 1.65 10.02 -5.53
N PHE A 47 1.49 10.76 -4.46
CA PHE A 47 2.31 11.95 -4.25
C PHE A 47 3.44 11.77 -3.24
N ALA A 48 3.59 10.65 -2.50
CA ALA A 48 4.69 10.37 -1.54
C ALA A 48 5.51 11.63 -1.17
N LYS A 49 4.82 12.73 -0.81
CA LYS A 49 5.38 14.08 -0.64
C LYS A 49 5.47 14.45 0.83
N GLU A 50 6.09 15.60 1.07
CA GLU A 50 6.29 16.26 2.36
C GLU A 50 5.00 16.42 3.20
N ASP A 51 3.80 16.33 2.56
CA ASP A 51 2.49 16.48 3.20
C ASP A 51 1.76 15.15 3.48
N SER A 52 2.45 14.03 3.55
CA SER A 52 1.82 12.72 3.77
C SER A 52 1.03 12.64 5.08
N ASP A 53 1.48 13.32 6.14
CA ASP A 53 0.78 13.35 7.42
C ASP A 53 -0.56 14.08 7.33
N ALA A 54 -0.61 15.23 6.66
CA ALA A 54 -1.86 15.97 6.47
C ALA A 54 -2.90 15.19 5.66
N ILE A 55 -2.45 14.47 4.61
CA ILE A 55 -3.32 13.60 3.81
C ILE A 55 -3.83 12.42 4.65
N LEU A 56 -2.97 11.84 5.49
CA LEU A 56 -3.36 10.76 6.40
C LEU A 56 -4.37 11.25 7.45
N ASP A 57 -4.16 12.42 8.01
CA ASP A 57 -5.07 13.00 9.01
C ASP A 57 -6.45 13.29 8.38
N GLU A 58 -6.50 13.88 7.18
CA GLU A 58 -7.75 14.09 6.44
C GLU A 58 -8.44 12.75 6.09
N MET A 59 -7.65 11.73 5.69
CA MET A 59 -8.19 10.39 5.44
C MET A 59 -8.84 9.80 6.69
N PHE A 60 -8.20 9.96 7.84
CA PHE A 60 -8.74 9.49 9.11
C PHE A 60 -10.03 10.19 9.50
N GLU A 61 -10.08 11.53 9.39
CA GLU A 61 -11.28 12.32 9.68
C GLU A 61 -12.45 11.87 8.80
N ASN A 62 -12.23 11.75 7.51
CA ASN A 62 -13.25 11.34 6.55
C ASN A 62 -13.71 9.89 6.81
N ALA A 63 -12.79 8.94 7.03
CA ALA A 63 -13.13 7.55 7.29
C ALA A 63 -13.86 7.37 8.62
N SER A 64 -13.44 8.10 9.67
CA SER A 64 -14.07 8.09 10.98
C SER A 64 -15.48 8.68 10.92
N LYS A 65 -15.66 9.79 10.20
CA LYS A 65 -16.98 10.41 10.02
C LYS A 65 -17.93 9.49 9.25
N ALA A 66 -17.43 8.82 8.21
CA ALA A 66 -18.21 7.81 7.48
C ALA A 66 -18.66 6.65 8.39
N ALA A 67 -17.76 6.15 9.25
CA ALA A 67 -18.06 5.06 10.17
C ALA A 67 -19.02 5.48 11.31
N GLU A 68 -18.97 6.75 11.75
CA GLU A 68 -19.92 7.33 12.70
C GLU A 68 -21.33 7.42 12.12
N LEU A 69 -21.44 7.90 10.87
CA LEU A 69 -22.72 8.09 10.19
C LEU A 69 -23.37 6.77 9.74
N ASP A 70 -22.53 5.81 9.33
CA ASP A 70 -23.00 4.47 8.95
C ASP A 70 -21.99 3.40 9.41
N PRO A 71 -22.19 2.82 10.61
CA PRO A 71 -21.33 1.76 11.13
C PRO A 71 -21.33 0.46 10.30
N GLN A 72 -22.27 0.30 9.38
CA GLN A 72 -22.36 -0.85 8.47
C GLN A 72 -21.68 -0.59 7.12
N ASN A 73 -21.10 0.56 6.91
CA ASN A 73 -20.36 0.88 5.69
C ASN A 73 -18.99 0.17 5.67
N PRO A 74 -18.78 -0.87 4.83
CA PRO A 74 -17.51 -1.59 4.79
C PRO A 74 -16.34 -0.74 4.29
N GLU A 75 -16.58 0.24 3.41
CA GLU A 75 -15.53 1.09 2.85
C GLU A 75 -14.88 1.98 3.93
N SER A 76 -15.65 2.47 4.91
CA SER A 76 -15.08 3.21 6.03
C SER A 76 -14.11 2.36 6.85
N SER A 77 -14.45 1.10 7.08
CA SER A 77 -13.56 0.15 7.78
C SER A 77 -12.30 -0.16 6.97
N VAL A 78 -12.40 -0.32 5.63
CA VAL A 78 -11.22 -0.47 4.76
C VAL A 78 -10.31 0.77 4.83
N MET A 79 -10.87 1.97 4.85
CA MET A 79 -10.08 3.20 4.93
C MET A 79 -9.44 3.40 6.30
N LEU A 80 -10.12 3.06 7.39
CA LEU A 80 -9.53 3.06 8.74
C LEU A 80 -8.40 2.02 8.84
N SER A 81 -8.60 0.81 8.33
CA SER A 81 -7.52 -0.18 8.21
C SER A 81 -6.31 0.39 7.45
N THR A 82 -6.57 1.07 6.34
CA THR A 82 -5.53 1.70 5.53
C THR A 82 -4.76 2.77 6.31
N TYR A 83 -5.47 3.63 7.03
CA TYR A 83 -4.87 4.65 7.88
C TYR A 83 -3.93 4.06 8.93
N TYR A 84 -4.43 3.11 9.73
CA TYR A 84 -3.63 2.46 10.78
C TYR A 84 -2.44 1.70 10.20
N PHE A 85 -2.59 1.10 9.02
CA PHE A 85 -1.48 0.47 8.32
C PHE A 85 -0.35 1.47 8.01
N PHE A 86 -0.67 2.63 7.45
CA PHE A 86 0.34 3.67 7.16
C PHE A 86 0.91 4.35 8.42
N LYS A 87 0.19 4.31 9.54
CA LYS A 87 0.73 4.74 10.84
C LYS A 87 1.59 3.66 11.53
N GLY A 88 1.69 2.46 10.94
CA GLY A 88 2.44 1.33 11.49
C GLY A 88 1.75 0.63 12.68
N ASP A 89 0.46 0.89 12.87
CA ASP A 89 -0.36 0.19 13.88
C ASP A 89 -1.11 -0.97 13.22
N PHE A 90 -0.39 -2.07 13.03
CA PHE A 90 -0.90 -3.22 12.30
C PHE A 90 -2.02 -3.95 13.03
N THR A 91 -2.08 -3.86 14.36
CA THR A 91 -3.15 -4.47 15.16
C THR A 91 -4.50 -3.77 14.90
N PHE A 92 -4.52 -2.42 14.98
CA PHE A 92 -5.74 -1.68 14.65
C PHE A 92 -6.08 -1.80 13.16
N SER A 93 -5.07 -1.85 12.28
CA SER A 93 -5.27 -2.09 10.86
C SER A 93 -5.98 -3.44 10.63
N GLN A 94 -5.53 -4.51 11.28
CA GLN A 94 -6.15 -5.84 11.18
C GLN A 94 -7.59 -5.83 11.68
N ASN A 95 -7.85 -5.28 12.86
CA ASN A 95 -9.20 -5.23 13.45
C ASN A 95 -10.21 -4.54 12.51
N HIS A 96 -9.81 -3.45 11.88
CA HIS A 96 -10.66 -2.75 10.92
C HIS A 96 -10.81 -3.52 9.59
N ALA A 97 -9.79 -4.24 9.15
CA ALA A 97 -9.87 -5.09 7.97
C ALA A 97 -10.82 -6.30 8.21
N GLU A 98 -10.74 -6.93 9.38
CA GLU A 98 -11.67 -8.00 9.81
C GLU A 98 -13.11 -7.50 9.80
N LYS A 99 -13.38 -6.34 10.41
CA LYS A 99 -14.69 -5.70 10.38
C LYS A 99 -15.17 -5.47 8.93
N ALA A 100 -14.30 -5.01 8.05
CA ALA A 100 -14.64 -4.79 6.64
C ALA A 100 -15.01 -6.10 5.93
N VAL A 101 -14.30 -7.21 6.22
CA VAL A 101 -14.61 -8.55 5.71
C VAL A 101 -15.94 -9.06 6.24
N GLU A 102 -16.24 -8.87 7.53
CA GLU A 102 -17.53 -9.22 8.13
C GLU A 102 -18.68 -8.47 7.47
N LEU A 103 -18.54 -7.18 7.24
CA LEU A 103 -19.55 -6.32 6.61
C LEU A 103 -19.75 -6.63 5.12
N ASN A 104 -18.68 -6.99 4.41
CA ASN A 104 -18.72 -7.35 2.99
C ASN A 104 -17.70 -8.45 2.66
N PRO A 105 -18.09 -9.73 2.77
CA PRO A 105 -17.23 -10.87 2.45
C PRO A 105 -16.81 -10.98 0.97
N SER A 106 -17.36 -10.13 0.10
CA SER A 106 -16.98 -10.06 -1.32
C SER A 106 -16.11 -8.85 -1.64
N ASN A 107 -15.57 -8.16 -0.62
CA ASN A 107 -14.68 -7.01 -0.83
C ASN A 107 -13.21 -7.46 -0.91
N PRO A 108 -12.59 -7.48 -2.12
CA PRO A 108 -11.21 -7.93 -2.28
C PRO A 108 -10.18 -7.01 -1.61
N GLU A 109 -10.49 -5.71 -1.47
CA GLU A 109 -9.60 -4.75 -0.80
C GLU A 109 -9.52 -5.03 0.70
N ALA A 110 -10.66 -5.43 1.34
CA ALA A 110 -10.69 -5.82 2.75
C ALA A 110 -9.77 -7.01 3.03
N TYR A 111 -9.83 -8.04 2.19
CA TYR A 111 -8.94 -9.20 2.30
C TYR A 111 -7.47 -8.84 2.06
N MET A 112 -7.19 -7.97 1.09
CA MET A 112 -5.83 -7.49 0.86
C MET A 112 -5.28 -6.75 2.09
N ARG A 113 -6.09 -5.90 2.74
CA ARG A 113 -5.68 -5.19 3.96
C ARG A 113 -5.46 -6.13 5.12
N LEU A 114 -6.34 -7.11 5.29
CA LEU A 114 -6.20 -8.13 6.33
C LEU A 114 -4.90 -8.90 6.17
N GLY A 115 -4.64 -9.44 4.98
CA GLY A 115 -3.40 -10.15 4.70
C GLY A 115 -2.15 -9.29 4.91
N LEU A 116 -2.15 -8.02 4.44
CA LEU A 116 -1.04 -7.10 4.66
C LEU A 116 -0.78 -6.81 6.14
N SER A 117 -1.83 -6.56 6.92
CA SER A 117 -1.68 -6.28 8.35
C SER A 117 -1.07 -7.47 9.10
N MET A 118 -1.50 -8.69 8.80
CA MET A 118 -0.96 -9.93 9.37
C MET A 118 0.51 -10.15 8.96
N ILE A 119 0.84 -9.93 7.69
CA ILE A 119 2.23 -10.04 7.19
C ILE A 119 3.16 -9.09 7.97
N HIS A 120 2.75 -7.85 8.19
CA HIS A 120 3.56 -6.87 8.91
C HIS A 120 3.63 -7.11 10.42
N GLN A 121 2.75 -7.96 10.97
CA GLN A 121 2.83 -8.50 12.33
C GLN A 121 3.68 -9.78 12.42
N GLY A 122 4.13 -10.33 11.28
CA GLY A 122 4.93 -11.56 11.21
C GLY A 122 4.10 -12.83 11.12
N ASP A 123 2.77 -12.74 11.01
CA ASP A 123 1.90 -13.90 10.81
C ASP A 123 1.84 -14.29 9.32
N TYR A 124 2.96 -14.83 8.84
CA TYR A 124 3.11 -15.21 7.44
C TYR A 124 2.34 -16.48 7.07
N GLU A 125 2.00 -17.33 8.05
CA GLU A 125 1.33 -18.60 7.81
C GLU A 125 -0.16 -18.39 7.49
N ASN A 126 -0.85 -17.65 8.35
CA ASN A 126 -2.29 -17.42 8.21
C ASN A 126 -2.62 -16.33 7.18
N SER A 127 -1.70 -15.39 6.92
CA SER A 127 -1.93 -14.27 6.01
C SER A 127 -2.13 -14.69 4.55
N GLU A 128 -1.50 -15.80 4.11
CA GLU A 128 -1.49 -16.21 2.70
C GLU A 128 -2.89 -16.51 2.15
N GLU A 129 -3.77 -17.10 2.97
CA GLU A 129 -5.16 -17.36 2.58
C GLU A 129 -5.90 -16.07 2.25
N PHE A 130 -5.73 -15.03 3.05
CA PHE A 130 -6.40 -13.74 2.84
C PHE A 130 -5.86 -13.02 1.60
N VAL A 131 -4.55 -13.07 1.39
CA VAL A 131 -3.94 -12.54 0.16
C VAL A 131 -4.49 -13.25 -1.07
N ARG A 132 -4.59 -14.59 -1.04
CA ARG A 132 -5.16 -15.39 -2.13
C ARG A 132 -6.62 -15.02 -2.38
N LYS A 133 -7.45 -14.94 -1.33
CA LYS A 133 -8.86 -14.53 -1.45
C LYS A 133 -9.01 -13.14 -2.09
N SER A 134 -8.13 -12.19 -1.77
CA SER A 134 -8.19 -10.85 -2.38
C SER A 134 -8.06 -10.85 -3.90
N ILE A 135 -7.43 -11.88 -4.46
CA ILE A 135 -7.24 -12.05 -5.91
C ILE A 135 -8.39 -12.88 -6.51
N GLU A 136 -8.81 -13.94 -5.82
CA GLU A 136 -9.83 -14.88 -6.29
C GLU A 136 -11.23 -14.26 -6.38
N ILE A 137 -11.56 -13.30 -5.53
CA ILE A 137 -12.89 -12.64 -5.51
C ILE A 137 -13.15 -11.89 -6.82
N ASP A 138 -12.14 -11.23 -7.36
CA ASP A 138 -12.25 -10.51 -8.64
C ASP A 138 -10.97 -10.68 -9.47
N PRO A 139 -10.82 -11.81 -10.18
CA PRO A 139 -9.62 -12.10 -10.95
C PRO A 139 -9.49 -11.26 -12.23
N LEU A 140 -10.55 -10.55 -12.63
CA LEU A 140 -10.55 -9.71 -13.83
C LEU A 140 -10.38 -8.22 -13.51
N ASP A 141 -10.25 -7.84 -12.23
CA ASP A 141 -10.02 -6.45 -11.86
C ASP A 141 -8.73 -5.91 -12.50
N PRO A 142 -8.79 -4.80 -13.25
CA PRO A 142 -7.59 -4.15 -13.78
C PRO A 142 -6.53 -3.81 -12.72
N LYS A 143 -6.91 -3.74 -11.44
CA LYS A 143 -6.03 -3.49 -10.30
C LYS A 143 -5.45 -4.76 -9.69
N ILE A 144 -5.71 -5.95 -10.25
CA ILE A 144 -5.30 -7.23 -9.70
C ILE A 144 -3.78 -7.31 -9.44
N VAL A 145 -3.00 -6.67 -10.30
CA VAL A 145 -1.53 -6.62 -10.18
C VAL A 145 -1.11 -5.96 -8.86
N ARG A 146 -1.83 -4.93 -8.40
CA ARG A 146 -1.59 -4.30 -7.09
C ARG A 146 -1.85 -5.26 -5.93
N ARG A 147 -2.82 -6.17 -6.07
CA ARG A 147 -3.14 -7.17 -5.05
C ARG A 147 -2.09 -8.29 -4.94
N LYS A 148 -1.09 -8.30 -5.82
CA LYS A 148 0.06 -9.19 -5.72
C LYS A 148 1.18 -8.63 -4.83
N ILE A 149 1.16 -7.33 -4.50
CA ILE A 149 2.15 -6.72 -3.62
C ILE A 149 2.24 -7.43 -2.26
N PRO A 150 1.14 -7.84 -1.59
CA PRO A 150 1.22 -8.61 -0.36
C PRO A 150 2.04 -9.90 -0.47
N TYR A 151 2.01 -10.59 -1.62
CA TYR A 151 2.84 -11.77 -1.83
C TYR A 151 4.34 -11.44 -1.82
N PHE A 152 4.73 -10.28 -2.35
CA PHE A 152 6.12 -9.84 -2.24
C PHE A 152 6.55 -9.76 -0.76
N PHE A 153 5.76 -9.11 0.09
CA PHE A 153 6.08 -8.98 1.51
C PHE A 153 6.03 -10.31 2.25
N LEU A 154 5.06 -11.16 1.93
CA LEU A 154 4.95 -12.51 2.46
C LEU A 154 6.24 -13.32 2.18
N TYR A 155 6.69 -13.32 0.93
CA TYR A 155 7.88 -14.06 0.55
C TYR A 155 9.17 -13.43 1.10
N MET A 156 9.24 -12.10 1.20
CA MET A 156 10.35 -11.43 1.90
C MET A 156 10.40 -11.85 3.38
N GLY A 157 9.26 -11.87 4.07
CA GLY A 157 9.17 -12.26 5.47
C GLY A 157 9.55 -13.73 5.72
N ARG A 158 9.25 -14.60 4.75
CA ARG A 158 9.65 -16.02 4.79
C ARG A 158 11.07 -16.28 4.27
N ASN A 159 11.83 -15.25 3.87
CA ASN A 159 13.13 -15.35 3.19
C ASN A 159 13.07 -16.17 1.87
N GLU A 160 11.93 -16.22 1.23
CA GLU A 160 11.72 -16.87 -0.06
C GLU A 160 12.04 -15.87 -1.21
N PHE A 161 13.27 -15.36 -1.22
CA PHE A 161 13.67 -14.22 -2.07
C PHE A 161 13.46 -14.45 -3.56
N GLN A 162 13.63 -15.71 -4.05
CA GLN A 162 13.38 -16.00 -5.46
C GLN A 162 11.91 -15.80 -5.83
N LYS A 163 10.97 -16.24 -4.97
CA LYS A 163 9.53 -16.00 -5.20
C LYS A 163 9.19 -14.51 -5.11
N ALA A 164 9.77 -13.79 -4.15
CA ALA A 164 9.59 -12.34 -4.05
C ALA A 164 10.07 -11.63 -5.33
N PHE A 165 11.20 -12.06 -5.91
CA PHE A 165 11.73 -11.52 -7.15
C PHE A 165 10.76 -11.74 -8.33
N GLU A 166 10.21 -12.95 -8.49
CA GLU A 166 9.25 -13.24 -9.56
C GLU A 166 7.98 -12.36 -9.44
N ILE A 167 7.49 -12.12 -8.22
CA ILE A 167 6.38 -11.18 -8.00
C ILE A 167 6.73 -9.76 -8.49
N THR A 168 7.96 -9.27 -8.21
CA THR A 168 8.35 -7.93 -8.68
C THR A 168 8.42 -7.86 -10.21
N LYS A 169 8.90 -8.92 -10.87
CA LYS A 169 8.94 -9.01 -12.33
C LYS A 169 7.52 -8.94 -12.90
N GLU A 170 6.63 -9.79 -12.41
CA GLU A 170 5.25 -9.85 -12.87
C GLU A 170 4.55 -8.49 -12.73
N ILE A 171 4.74 -7.81 -11.59
CA ILE A 171 4.16 -6.48 -11.39
C ILE A 171 4.74 -5.46 -12.37
N LEU A 172 6.06 -5.48 -12.60
CA LEU A 172 6.73 -4.53 -13.50
C LEU A 172 6.45 -4.78 -14.97
N GLU A 173 6.17 -6.02 -15.39
CA GLU A 173 5.69 -6.33 -16.75
C GLU A 173 4.36 -5.65 -17.06
N HIS A 174 3.44 -5.61 -16.11
CA HIS A 174 2.14 -4.95 -16.25
C HIS A 174 2.17 -3.45 -15.93
N SER A 175 3.08 -3.04 -15.08
CA SER A 175 3.20 -1.66 -14.57
C SER A 175 4.67 -1.22 -14.53
N PRO A 176 5.30 -0.94 -15.69
CA PRO A 176 6.74 -0.63 -15.77
C PRO A 176 7.17 0.60 -14.96
N ASN A 177 6.23 1.50 -14.70
CA ASN A 177 6.45 2.74 -13.96
C ASN A 177 6.13 2.64 -12.45
N ALA A 178 5.93 1.43 -11.91
CA ALA A 178 5.71 1.20 -10.49
C ALA A 178 6.99 1.46 -9.68
N GLY A 179 7.28 2.74 -9.40
CA GLY A 179 8.55 3.18 -8.80
C GLY A 179 8.88 2.48 -7.47
N LEU A 180 7.89 2.25 -6.60
CA LEU A 180 8.11 1.53 -5.34
C LEU A 180 8.53 0.07 -5.58
N VAL A 181 7.91 -0.59 -6.57
CA VAL A 181 8.23 -1.98 -6.91
C VAL A 181 9.64 -2.11 -7.53
N LYS A 182 10.16 -1.08 -8.20
CA LYS A 182 11.56 -1.03 -8.62
C LYS A 182 12.50 -1.08 -7.41
N GLY A 183 12.19 -0.37 -6.33
CA GLY A 183 12.94 -0.46 -5.08
C GLY A 183 12.85 -1.86 -4.44
N PHE A 184 11.68 -2.49 -4.46
CA PHE A 184 11.50 -3.87 -3.99
C PHE A 184 12.35 -4.85 -4.83
N LYS A 185 12.35 -4.68 -6.14
CA LYS A 185 13.18 -5.48 -7.05
C LYS A 185 14.67 -5.33 -6.73
N ALA A 186 15.15 -4.10 -6.59
CA ALA A 186 16.56 -3.85 -6.23
C ALA A 186 16.93 -4.49 -4.89
N SER A 187 16.05 -4.38 -3.89
CA SER A 187 16.26 -4.98 -2.57
C SER A 187 16.36 -6.51 -2.65
N VAL A 188 15.42 -7.17 -3.31
CA VAL A 188 15.44 -8.64 -3.40
C VAL A 188 16.60 -9.16 -4.24
N MET A 189 17.01 -8.43 -5.28
CA MET A 189 18.20 -8.76 -6.08
C MET A 189 19.49 -8.67 -5.26
N GLY A 190 19.55 -7.76 -4.27
CA GLY A 190 20.65 -7.71 -3.31
C GLY A 190 20.75 -8.97 -2.45
N PHE A 191 19.64 -9.57 -2.03
CA PHE A 191 19.62 -10.85 -1.32
C PHE A 191 19.98 -12.04 -2.21
N LEU A 192 19.66 -11.96 -3.49
CA LEU A 192 19.95 -13.02 -4.47
C LEU A 192 21.36 -12.92 -5.10
N ASP A 193 22.14 -11.93 -4.66
CA ASP A 193 23.53 -11.71 -5.12
C ASP A 193 23.66 -11.50 -6.64
N TYR A 194 22.74 -10.72 -7.24
CA TYR A 194 22.78 -10.39 -8.66
C TYR A 194 23.90 -9.39 -9.04
N GLY A 195 24.74 -8.98 -8.10
CA GLY A 195 25.92 -8.15 -8.33
C GLY A 195 25.62 -6.85 -9.08
N ASN A 196 26.20 -6.67 -10.25
CA ASN A 196 26.04 -5.45 -11.06
C ASN A 196 24.59 -5.19 -11.47
N GLU A 197 23.78 -6.23 -11.70
CA GLU A 197 22.38 -6.07 -12.07
C GLU A 197 21.54 -5.53 -10.89
N ALA A 198 21.84 -5.97 -9.67
CA ALA A 198 21.21 -5.42 -8.46
C ALA A 198 21.57 -3.95 -8.27
N LYS A 199 22.85 -3.59 -8.51
CA LYS A 199 23.32 -2.22 -8.45
C LYS A 199 22.63 -1.33 -9.49
N GLN A 200 22.52 -1.80 -10.73
CA GLN A 200 21.81 -1.05 -11.78
C GLN A 200 20.33 -0.83 -11.40
N ALA A 201 19.63 -1.85 -10.91
CA ALA A 201 18.24 -1.72 -10.45
C ALA A 201 18.10 -0.75 -9.28
N LEU A 202 19.09 -0.69 -8.38
CA LEU A 202 19.17 0.28 -7.30
C LEU A 202 19.36 1.70 -7.85
N ASP A 203 20.31 1.91 -8.76
CA ASP A 203 20.60 3.22 -9.34
C ASP A 203 19.34 3.78 -10.05
N GLU A 204 18.64 2.96 -10.84
CA GLU A 204 17.35 3.32 -11.46
C GLU A 204 16.27 3.70 -10.42
N TYR A 205 16.24 3.03 -9.26
CA TYR A 205 15.32 3.36 -8.18
C TYR A 205 15.68 4.69 -7.51
N LEU A 206 16.97 4.92 -7.24
CA LEU A 206 17.44 6.14 -6.59
C LEU A 206 17.27 7.38 -7.49
N GLU A 207 17.39 7.25 -8.81
CA GLU A 207 17.05 8.33 -9.76
C GLU A 207 15.58 8.78 -9.62
N LEU A 208 14.68 7.87 -9.32
CA LEU A 208 13.26 8.18 -9.05
C LEU A 208 13.05 8.78 -7.65
N ARG A 209 14.06 8.70 -6.78
CA ARG A 209 13.99 9.06 -5.35
C ARG A 209 15.23 9.84 -4.91
N PRO A 210 15.51 11.02 -5.49
CA PRO A 210 16.73 11.78 -5.20
C PRO A 210 16.86 12.20 -3.73
N ASN A 211 15.74 12.24 -2.99
CA ASN A 211 15.70 12.58 -1.57
C ASN A 211 15.86 11.37 -0.64
N LEU A 212 16.02 10.16 -1.19
CA LEU A 212 16.22 8.95 -0.41
C LEU A 212 17.71 8.82 -0.04
N LYS A 213 18.12 9.39 1.10
CA LYS A 213 19.50 9.42 1.54
C LYS A 213 19.77 8.59 2.78
N THR A 214 18.83 8.54 3.69
CA THR A 214 18.95 7.87 4.99
C THR A 214 18.00 6.69 5.12
N ARG A 215 18.25 5.82 6.10
CA ARG A 215 17.31 4.74 6.46
C ARG A 215 15.95 5.29 6.88
N GLU A 216 15.94 6.44 7.57
CA GLU A 216 14.70 7.09 8.00
C GLU A 216 13.89 7.62 6.82
N ASP A 217 14.54 8.14 5.77
CA ASP A 217 13.84 8.53 4.55
C ASP A 217 13.14 7.35 3.90
N PHE A 218 13.78 6.16 3.91
CA PHE A 218 13.15 4.94 3.39
C PHE A 218 11.94 4.55 4.25
N LYS A 219 12.06 4.56 5.58
CA LYS A 219 10.96 4.21 6.49
C LYS A 219 9.76 5.15 6.33
N LYS A 220 9.98 6.45 6.09
CA LYS A 220 8.91 7.42 5.80
C LYS A 220 8.17 7.13 4.48
N ILE A 221 8.88 6.62 3.47
CA ILE A 221 8.29 6.29 2.17
C ILE A 221 7.53 4.96 2.23
N PHE A 222 7.98 4.05 3.08
CA PHE A 222 7.49 2.69 3.15
C PHE A 222 6.38 2.55 4.20
N VAL A 223 6.64 1.90 5.31
CA VAL A 223 5.69 1.74 6.42
C VAL A 223 6.48 1.80 7.72
N PRO A 224 6.20 2.77 8.59
CA PRO A 224 6.89 2.87 9.87
C PRO A 224 6.62 1.63 10.74
N ASN A 225 7.57 1.33 11.62
CA ASN A 225 7.49 0.23 12.59
C ASN A 225 7.37 -1.20 12.01
N SER A 226 7.66 -1.38 10.73
CA SER A 226 7.65 -2.70 10.09
C SER A 226 9.04 -3.33 10.10
N ALA A 227 9.18 -4.55 10.64
CA ALA A 227 10.41 -5.33 10.53
C ALA A 227 10.81 -5.60 9.07
N LEU A 228 9.83 -5.66 8.15
CA LEU A 228 10.08 -5.80 6.73
C LEU A 228 10.75 -4.57 6.11
N ALA A 229 10.57 -3.37 6.69
CA ALA A 229 11.28 -2.18 6.25
C ALA A 229 12.80 -2.33 6.46
N ASP A 230 13.21 -2.86 7.60
CA ASP A 230 14.63 -3.12 7.89
C ASP A 230 15.19 -4.21 6.96
N THR A 231 14.41 -5.26 6.68
CA THR A 231 14.78 -6.30 5.70
C THR A 231 14.96 -5.68 4.30
N LEU A 232 14.04 -4.81 3.85
CA LEU A 232 14.18 -4.15 2.55
C LEU A 232 15.41 -3.26 2.49
N ILE A 233 15.69 -2.50 3.55
CA ILE A 233 16.89 -1.67 3.67
C ILE A 233 18.15 -2.52 3.57
N GLU A 234 18.20 -3.68 4.25
CA GLU A 234 19.33 -4.60 4.16
C GLU A 234 19.55 -5.09 2.72
N GLY A 235 18.47 -5.44 2.02
CA GLY A 235 18.56 -5.83 0.62
C GLY A 235 19.10 -4.72 -0.29
N LEU A 236 18.66 -3.48 -0.09
CA LEU A 236 19.19 -2.32 -0.82
C LEU A 236 20.69 -2.09 -0.51
N ILE A 237 21.12 -2.27 0.73
CA ILE A 237 22.53 -2.18 1.13
C ILE A 237 23.34 -3.27 0.42
N LYS A 238 22.83 -4.51 0.37
CA LYS A 238 23.46 -5.61 -0.38
C LYS A 238 23.53 -5.31 -1.89
N ALA A 239 22.56 -4.58 -2.45
CA ALA A 239 22.56 -4.09 -3.82
C ALA A 239 23.53 -2.90 -4.05
N GLY A 240 24.15 -2.37 -2.98
CA GLY A 240 25.14 -1.29 -3.05
C GLY A 240 24.67 0.07 -2.55
N TRP A 241 23.49 0.18 -1.92
CA TRP A 241 23.05 1.42 -1.29
C TRP A 241 23.93 1.76 -0.08
N GLN A 242 24.36 3.02 -0.02
CA GLN A 242 25.15 3.55 1.09
C GLN A 242 24.37 4.72 1.72
N PRO A 243 23.45 4.43 2.67
CA PRO A 243 22.71 5.48 3.36
C PRO A 243 23.67 6.32 4.24
N GLU A 244 23.42 7.65 4.28
CA GLU A 244 24.12 8.61 5.14
C GLU A 244 23.89 8.34 6.64
#